data_3b951b2f5f6466764553d38403ab5db0
#
_entry.id   3b951b2f5f6466764553d38403ab5db0
#
_cell.length_a   1.000
_cell.length_b   1.000
_cell.length_c   1.000
_cell.angle_alpha   90.00
_cell.angle_beta   90.00
_cell.angle_gamma   90.00
#
_symmetry.space_group_name_H-M   'P 1'
#
loop_
_entity.id
_entity.type
_entity.pdbx_description
1 polymer ?
#
loop_
_entity_poly.entity_id
_entity_poly.type
_entity_poly.pdbx_seq_one_letter_code
_entity_poly.pdbx_strand_id
1 'polypeptide(L)'
;MSTTRTKLAALCLLNDEDLPLDRLALLFAAEHQAQDIDLDGCLHKLDTLANDFLATDQPIRAEQLVTFLADTQQFMGNTQDYGLADNSYLNRVLAVRRGIPITLALIYLSVAERVGIAATGINFPGHFLIRFPEQDTILIDPFAGRALSQSDCQTLLRQNLGPGATLEAAHLEPANRRDLLMRLIENLKQGFWRARAWQAAELCLEQQRLL
;
A
#
# COMPACT_ATOMS: atom_id res chain seq x y z
N MET A 1 15.19 14.83 -19.05
CA MET A 1 14.40 14.07 -18.06
C MET A 1 13.05 13.72 -18.68
N SER A 2 12.50 12.53 -18.45
CA SER A 2 11.16 12.19 -18.94
C SER A 2 10.10 13.05 -18.23
N THR A 3 8.97 13.27 -18.89
CA THR A 3 7.84 14.01 -18.29
C THR A 3 7.38 13.38 -16.97
N THR A 4 7.44 12.06 -16.87
CA THR A 4 7.13 11.29 -15.65
C THR A 4 8.08 11.64 -14.50
N ARG A 5 9.40 11.63 -14.75
CA ARG A 5 10.43 11.97 -13.75
C ARG A 5 10.29 13.39 -13.22
N THR A 6 9.97 14.34 -14.09
CA THR A 6 9.76 15.74 -13.69
C THR A 6 8.55 15.87 -12.77
N LYS A 7 7.43 15.22 -13.11
CA LYS A 7 6.22 15.20 -12.26
C LYS A 7 6.49 14.54 -10.91
N LEU A 8 7.17 13.40 -10.92
CA LEU A 8 7.56 12.67 -9.71
C LEU A 8 8.39 13.54 -8.77
N ALA A 9 9.47 14.15 -9.27
CA ALA A 9 10.35 15.00 -8.49
C ALA A 9 9.60 16.20 -7.90
N ALA A 10 8.71 16.83 -8.66
CA ALA A 10 7.91 17.95 -8.18
C ALA A 10 6.97 17.55 -7.02
N LEU A 11 6.32 16.39 -7.10
CA LEU A 11 5.43 15.91 -6.05
C LEU A 11 6.20 15.48 -4.79
N CYS A 12 7.39 14.92 -4.93
CA CYS A 12 8.23 14.55 -3.80
C CYS A 12 8.74 15.75 -2.97
N LEU A 13 8.63 16.99 -3.48
CA LEU A 13 8.97 18.21 -2.73
C LEU A 13 7.86 18.68 -1.78
N LEU A 14 6.66 18.11 -1.87
CA LEU A 14 5.55 18.44 -0.97
C LEU A 14 5.87 18.02 0.47
N ASN A 15 5.18 18.64 1.46
CA ASN A 15 5.24 18.17 2.83
C ASN A 15 4.70 16.74 2.93
N ASP A 16 5.11 16.01 3.98
CA ASP A 16 4.71 14.59 4.12
C ASP A 16 3.20 14.40 4.06
N GLU A 17 2.45 15.22 4.78
CA GLU A 17 0.99 15.16 4.88
C GLU A 17 0.26 15.43 3.54
N ASP A 18 0.92 16.15 2.62
CA ASP A 18 0.36 16.54 1.31
C ASP A 18 0.74 15.56 0.18
N LEU A 19 1.58 14.56 0.44
CA LEU A 19 2.04 13.62 -0.58
C LEU A 19 0.86 12.78 -1.12
N PRO A 20 0.55 12.85 -2.43
CA PRO A 20 -0.51 12.04 -3.03
C PRO A 20 -0.02 10.61 -3.25
N LEU A 21 -0.24 9.74 -2.26
CA LEU A 21 0.31 8.37 -2.20
C LEU A 21 -0.01 7.54 -3.45
N ASP A 22 -1.27 7.55 -3.89
CA ASP A 22 -1.74 6.81 -5.05
C ASP A 22 -1.08 7.31 -6.35
N ARG A 23 -1.03 8.62 -6.56
CA ARG A 23 -0.40 9.23 -7.73
C ARG A 23 1.10 8.97 -7.77
N LEU A 24 1.79 9.08 -6.63
CA LEU A 24 3.23 8.79 -6.53
C LEU A 24 3.52 7.31 -6.78
N ALA A 25 2.73 6.39 -6.20
CA ALA A 25 2.87 4.96 -6.45
C ALA A 25 2.69 4.60 -7.94
N LEU A 26 1.74 5.24 -8.62
CA LEU A 26 1.53 5.07 -10.07
C LEU A 26 2.68 5.65 -10.89
N LEU A 27 3.23 6.82 -10.52
CA LEU A 27 4.38 7.42 -11.20
C LEU A 27 5.65 6.59 -11.01
N PHE A 28 5.89 6.04 -9.81
CA PHE A 28 6.97 5.08 -9.59
C PHE A 28 6.83 3.86 -10.49
N ALA A 29 5.63 3.29 -10.57
CA ALA A 29 5.35 2.16 -11.47
C ALA A 29 5.60 2.51 -12.95
N ALA A 30 5.25 3.72 -13.38
CA ALA A 30 5.40 4.18 -14.76
C ALA A 30 6.86 4.27 -15.21
N GLU A 31 7.80 4.53 -14.31
CA GLU A 31 9.22 4.54 -14.65
C GLU A 31 9.79 3.13 -14.90
N HIS A 32 9.17 2.09 -14.36
CA HIS A 32 9.62 0.69 -14.50
C HIS A 32 8.94 -0.07 -15.65
N GLN A 33 7.79 0.41 -16.13
CA GLN A 33 7.02 -0.31 -17.14
C GLN A 33 7.27 0.28 -18.52
N ALA A 34 7.49 -0.60 -19.51
CA ALA A 34 7.74 -0.20 -20.91
C ALA A 34 6.50 0.38 -21.59
N GLN A 35 5.31 0.08 -21.08
CA GLN A 35 4.04 0.60 -21.59
C GLN A 35 3.60 1.80 -20.75
N ASP A 36 3.04 2.81 -21.39
CA ASP A 36 2.45 3.94 -20.72
C ASP A 36 1.31 3.49 -19.81
N ILE A 37 1.35 3.95 -18.57
CA ILE A 37 0.28 3.74 -17.59
C ILE A 37 -0.75 4.83 -17.78
N ASP A 38 -2.01 4.45 -17.95
CA ASP A 38 -3.14 5.35 -17.83
C ASP A 38 -3.34 5.75 -16.36
N LEU A 39 -2.61 6.81 -15.95
CA LEU A 39 -2.63 7.31 -14.58
C LEU A 39 -4.02 7.77 -14.16
N ASP A 40 -4.69 8.54 -15.04
CA ASP A 40 -6.01 9.09 -14.75
C ASP A 40 -7.07 7.98 -14.68
N GLY A 41 -7.01 6.98 -15.56
CA GLY A 41 -7.86 5.80 -15.48
C GLY A 41 -7.62 4.96 -14.22
N CYS A 42 -6.38 4.87 -13.72
CA CYS A 42 -6.09 4.21 -12.45
C CYS A 42 -6.65 4.98 -11.24
N LEU A 43 -6.51 6.31 -11.22
CA LEU A 43 -7.09 7.17 -10.18
C LEU A 43 -8.63 7.10 -10.21
N HIS A 44 -9.22 7.12 -11.41
CA HIS A 44 -10.67 6.96 -11.57
C HIS A 44 -11.18 5.61 -11.05
N LYS A 45 -10.39 4.52 -11.14
CA LYS A 45 -10.77 3.24 -10.49
C LYS A 45 -10.85 3.36 -8.98
N LEU A 46 -9.95 4.11 -8.34
CA LEU A 46 -10.01 4.37 -6.90
C LEU A 46 -11.23 5.23 -6.54
N ASP A 47 -11.56 6.23 -7.36
CA ASP A 47 -12.77 7.05 -7.21
C ASP A 47 -14.03 6.19 -7.36
N THR A 48 -14.04 5.26 -8.33
CA THR A 48 -15.15 4.31 -8.53
C THR A 48 -15.30 3.41 -7.31
N LEU A 49 -14.22 2.83 -6.76
CA LEU A 49 -14.29 2.02 -5.54
C LEU A 49 -14.87 2.81 -4.36
N ALA A 50 -14.50 4.08 -4.21
CA ALA A 50 -15.04 4.95 -3.17
C ALA A 50 -16.55 5.21 -3.37
N ASN A 51 -16.96 5.52 -4.60
CA ASN A 51 -18.35 5.76 -4.94
C ASN A 51 -19.21 4.49 -4.78
N ASP A 52 -18.70 3.33 -5.19
CA ASP A 52 -19.37 2.04 -5.03
C ASP A 52 -19.58 1.71 -3.54
N PHE A 53 -18.57 2.00 -2.69
CA PHE A 53 -18.71 1.85 -1.24
C PHE A 53 -19.78 2.79 -0.68
N LEU A 54 -19.75 4.07 -1.05
CA LEU A 54 -20.75 5.06 -0.60
C LEU A 54 -22.16 4.76 -1.10
N ALA A 55 -22.32 4.06 -2.22
CA ALA A 55 -23.60 3.61 -2.75
C ALA A 55 -24.16 2.38 -2.03
N THR A 56 -23.38 1.75 -1.13
CA THR A 56 -23.92 0.70 -0.27
C THR A 56 -24.78 1.33 0.84
N ASP A 57 -25.83 0.62 1.29
CA ASP A 57 -26.63 1.05 2.45
C ASP A 57 -25.93 0.79 3.80
N GLN A 58 -24.62 0.59 3.78
CA GLN A 58 -23.81 0.30 4.97
C GLN A 58 -23.34 1.60 5.66
N PRO A 59 -23.16 1.60 6.98
CA PRO A 59 -22.54 2.71 7.67
C PRO A 59 -21.13 3.00 7.14
N ILE A 60 -20.78 4.28 7.00
CA ILE A 60 -19.41 4.70 6.59
C ILE A 60 -18.47 4.53 7.79
N ARG A 61 -17.93 3.32 7.96
CA ARG A 61 -17.03 2.92 9.04
C ARG A 61 -15.91 2.01 8.52
N ALA A 62 -14.82 1.93 9.28
CA ALA A 62 -13.65 1.12 8.94
C ALA A 62 -13.98 -0.36 8.66
N GLU A 63 -14.79 -1.00 9.51
CA GLU A 63 -15.14 -2.42 9.34
C GLU A 63 -15.87 -2.70 8.03
N GLN A 64 -16.84 -1.84 7.67
CA GLN A 64 -17.61 -1.97 6.43
C GLN A 64 -16.70 -1.73 5.21
N LEU A 65 -15.78 -0.74 5.29
CA LEU A 65 -14.82 -0.50 4.22
C LEU A 65 -13.90 -1.72 4.02
N VAL A 66 -13.41 -2.32 5.11
CA VAL A 66 -12.55 -3.51 5.05
C VAL A 66 -13.29 -4.68 4.41
N THR A 67 -14.52 -4.98 4.88
CA THR A 67 -15.37 -6.02 4.31
C THR A 67 -15.66 -5.75 2.83
N PHE A 68 -15.96 -4.51 2.46
CA PHE A 68 -16.19 -4.13 1.07
C PHE A 68 -14.95 -4.39 0.20
N LEU A 69 -13.78 -3.93 0.62
CA LEU A 69 -12.56 -4.08 -0.19
C LEU A 69 -12.08 -5.55 -0.23
N ALA A 70 -12.14 -6.27 0.88
CA ALA A 70 -11.68 -7.66 0.94
C ALA A 70 -12.68 -8.63 0.32
N ASP A 71 -13.95 -8.60 0.76
CA ASP A 71 -14.92 -9.64 0.44
C ASP A 71 -15.71 -9.30 -0.83
N THR A 72 -16.15 -8.04 -0.99
CA THR A 72 -16.92 -7.64 -2.18
C THR A 72 -16.03 -7.38 -3.37
N GLN A 73 -14.99 -6.58 -3.18
CA GLN A 73 -14.05 -6.21 -4.24
C GLN A 73 -12.89 -7.21 -4.40
N GLN A 74 -12.72 -8.17 -3.48
CA GLN A 74 -11.75 -9.25 -3.56
C GLN A 74 -10.27 -8.80 -3.62
N PHE A 75 -9.93 -7.64 -3.01
CA PHE A 75 -8.56 -7.23 -2.85
C PHE A 75 -7.90 -8.04 -1.73
N MET A 76 -7.01 -8.96 -2.10
CA MET A 76 -6.35 -9.90 -1.19
C MET A 76 -4.88 -10.11 -1.53
N GLY A 77 -4.15 -10.70 -0.61
CA GLY A 77 -2.75 -11.06 -0.79
C GLY A 77 -2.52 -12.06 -1.92
N ASN A 78 -1.46 -11.85 -2.69
CA ASN A 78 -0.97 -12.84 -3.64
C ASN A 78 -0.03 -13.82 -2.93
N THR A 79 -0.58 -14.95 -2.50
CA THR A 79 0.17 -16.01 -1.80
C THR A 79 0.91 -16.96 -2.74
N GLN A 80 0.49 -17.07 -4.00
CA GLN A 80 1.07 -17.99 -4.97
C GLN A 80 2.36 -17.45 -5.56
N ASP A 81 2.34 -16.18 -5.95
CA ASP A 81 3.43 -15.51 -6.66
C ASP A 81 3.89 -14.24 -5.91
N TYR A 82 4.12 -14.35 -4.60
CA TYR A 82 4.44 -13.20 -3.73
C TYR A 82 5.61 -12.34 -4.24
N GLY A 83 6.62 -12.95 -4.83
CA GLY A 83 7.85 -12.29 -5.28
C GLY A 83 7.78 -11.54 -6.60
N LEU A 84 6.66 -11.55 -7.31
CA LEU A 84 6.51 -10.84 -8.58
C LEU A 84 6.51 -9.33 -8.38
N ALA A 85 7.24 -8.60 -9.22
CA ALA A 85 7.25 -7.14 -9.22
C ALA A 85 5.85 -6.54 -9.45
N ASP A 86 5.01 -7.20 -10.22
CA ASP A 86 3.62 -6.80 -10.51
C ASP A 86 2.77 -6.62 -9.25
N ASN A 87 3.07 -7.35 -8.17
CA ASN A 87 2.40 -7.21 -6.88
C ASN A 87 2.68 -5.87 -6.19
N SER A 88 3.74 -5.17 -6.58
CA SER A 88 4.13 -3.86 -6.06
C SER A 88 3.65 -2.71 -6.96
N TYR A 89 3.11 -2.98 -8.14
CA TYR A 89 2.60 -1.96 -9.03
C TYR A 89 1.11 -1.69 -8.78
N LEU A 90 0.78 -0.48 -8.31
CA LEU A 90 -0.59 -0.11 -7.98
C LEU A 90 -1.56 -0.32 -9.15
N ASN A 91 -1.16 0.04 -10.38
CA ASN A 91 -1.98 -0.18 -11.58
C ASN A 91 -2.28 -1.66 -11.85
N ARG A 92 -1.31 -2.54 -11.58
CA ARG A 92 -1.49 -4.00 -11.74
C ARG A 92 -2.41 -4.56 -10.66
N VAL A 93 -2.16 -4.17 -9.39
CA VAL A 93 -2.99 -4.64 -8.27
C VAL A 93 -4.43 -4.16 -8.40
N LEU A 94 -4.68 -2.93 -8.87
CA LEU A 94 -6.02 -2.44 -9.20
C LEU A 94 -6.72 -3.26 -10.30
N ALA A 95 -5.95 -3.85 -11.22
CA ALA A 95 -6.50 -4.66 -12.29
C ALA A 95 -6.79 -6.10 -11.86
N VAL A 96 -5.85 -6.74 -11.14
CA VAL A 96 -5.93 -8.17 -10.81
C VAL A 96 -6.44 -8.45 -9.40
N ARG A 97 -6.54 -7.41 -8.54
CA ARG A 97 -6.99 -7.46 -7.15
C ARG A 97 -6.16 -8.38 -6.26
N ARG A 98 -4.89 -8.57 -6.63
CA ARG A 98 -3.92 -9.36 -5.86
C ARG A 98 -2.63 -8.55 -5.75
N GLY A 99 -2.06 -8.49 -4.52
CA GLY A 99 -0.86 -7.69 -4.27
C GLY A 99 -0.11 -8.11 -3.01
N ILE A 100 0.91 -7.34 -2.66
CA ILE A 100 1.64 -7.45 -1.40
C ILE A 100 1.04 -6.51 -0.34
N PRO A 101 1.37 -6.69 0.96
CA PRO A 101 0.76 -5.90 2.04
C PRO A 101 0.76 -4.39 1.81
N ILE A 102 1.90 -3.80 1.40
CA ILE A 102 2.02 -2.34 1.20
C ILE A 102 1.17 -1.83 0.04
N THR A 103 1.10 -2.55 -1.08
CA THR A 103 0.31 -2.11 -2.25
C THR A 103 -1.19 -2.21 -1.98
N LEU A 104 -1.61 -3.25 -1.27
CA LEU A 104 -2.99 -3.37 -0.79
C LEU A 104 -3.32 -2.28 0.22
N ALA A 105 -2.40 -2.00 1.18
CA ALA A 105 -2.58 -0.91 2.12
C ALA A 105 -2.77 0.44 1.43
N LEU A 106 -2.02 0.73 0.36
CA LEU A 106 -2.20 1.95 -0.43
C LEU A 106 -3.60 2.06 -1.03
N ILE A 107 -4.20 0.96 -1.50
CA ILE A 107 -5.58 0.96 -2.01
C ILE A 107 -6.56 1.27 -0.87
N TYR A 108 -6.44 0.59 0.28
CA TYR A 108 -7.30 0.83 1.43
C TYR A 108 -7.21 2.27 1.92
N LEU A 109 -5.99 2.81 2.08
CA LEU A 109 -5.75 4.19 2.50
C LEU A 109 -6.32 5.19 1.50
N SER A 110 -6.12 4.96 0.19
CA SER A 110 -6.61 5.83 -0.87
C SER A 110 -8.14 5.85 -0.94
N VAL A 111 -8.80 4.71 -0.73
CA VAL A 111 -10.28 4.66 -0.68
C VAL A 111 -10.79 5.25 0.63
N ALA A 112 -10.16 4.96 1.78
CA ALA A 112 -10.53 5.54 3.07
C ALA A 112 -10.50 7.08 3.04
N GLU A 113 -9.43 7.67 2.47
CA GLU A 113 -9.29 9.11 2.30
C GLU A 113 -10.44 9.72 1.47
N ARG A 114 -10.85 9.05 0.38
CA ARG A 114 -11.94 9.49 -0.51
C ARG A 114 -13.32 9.44 0.15
N VAL A 115 -13.53 8.49 1.05
CA VAL A 115 -14.82 8.34 1.76
C VAL A 115 -14.83 9.02 3.14
N GLY A 116 -13.76 9.73 3.50
CA GLY A 116 -13.66 10.49 4.74
C GLY A 116 -13.43 9.65 5.99
N ILE A 117 -12.92 8.41 5.86
CA ILE A 117 -12.52 7.56 6.99
C ILE A 117 -11.05 7.82 7.31
N ALA A 118 -10.76 8.24 8.53
CA ALA A 118 -9.38 8.41 8.99
C ALA A 118 -8.66 7.05 9.04
N ALA A 119 -7.49 6.98 8.42
CA ALA A 119 -6.67 5.77 8.39
C ALA A 119 -5.18 6.11 8.30
N THR A 120 -4.34 5.31 8.93
CA THR A 120 -2.88 5.45 8.88
C THR A 120 -2.21 4.11 8.62
N GLY A 121 -1.11 4.12 7.87
CA GLY A 121 -0.29 2.94 7.66
C GLY A 121 0.58 2.64 8.87
N ILE A 122 0.92 1.37 9.07
CA ILE A 122 1.88 0.92 10.08
C ILE A 122 2.95 0.09 9.36
N ASN A 123 4.21 0.55 9.46
CA ASN A 123 5.34 -0.16 8.89
C ASN A 123 5.75 -1.34 9.79
N PHE A 124 4.87 -2.34 9.85
CA PHE A 124 5.06 -3.52 10.70
C PHE A 124 6.24 -4.37 10.22
N PRO A 125 7.08 -4.93 11.12
CA PRO A 125 8.22 -5.75 10.74
C PRO A 125 7.84 -6.93 9.85
N GLY A 126 8.40 -6.96 8.63
CA GLY A 126 8.12 -8.00 7.62
C GLY A 126 6.71 -7.94 7.01
N HIS A 127 5.88 -6.96 7.40
CA HIS A 127 4.50 -6.80 6.93
C HIS A 127 4.12 -5.32 6.81
N PHE A 128 2.86 -5.04 6.45
CA PHE A 128 2.30 -3.69 6.47
C PHE A 128 0.84 -3.77 6.94
N LEU A 129 0.49 -2.95 7.93
CA LEU A 129 -0.84 -2.93 8.52
C LEU A 129 -1.48 -1.55 8.34
N ILE A 130 -2.79 -1.46 8.62
CA ILE A 130 -3.54 -0.21 8.63
C ILE A 130 -4.18 -0.05 10.00
N ARG A 131 -4.11 1.18 10.53
CA ARG A 131 -4.82 1.58 11.73
C ARG A 131 -5.96 2.52 11.37
N PHE A 132 -7.14 2.23 11.88
CA PHE A 132 -8.29 3.11 11.89
C PHE A 132 -8.49 3.63 13.32
N PRO A 133 -8.27 4.94 13.58
CA PRO A 133 -8.36 5.52 14.92
C PRO A 133 -9.80 5.89 15.28
N GLU A 134 -10.71 4.93 15.23
CA GLU A 134 -12.08 5.07 15.75
C GLU A 134 -12.13 4.76 17.24
N GLN A 135 -13.33 4.81 17.89
CA GLN A 135 -13.48 4.63 19.35
C GLN A 135 -12.80 3.36 19.87
N ASP A 136 -12.86 2.28 19.08
CA ASP A 136 -12.08 1.06 19.29
C ASP A 136 -11.05 0.99 18.16
N THR A 137 -9.79 1.36 18.44
CA THR A 137 -8.73 1.34 17.44
C THR A 137 -8.65 -0.01 16.74
N ILE A 138 -8.99 -0.04 15.44
CA ILE A 138 -9.01 -1.25 14.64
C ILE A 138 -7.68 -1.34 13.87
N LEU A 139 -6.98 -2.47 14.04
CA LEU A 139 -5.82 -2.82 13.23
C LEU A 139 -6.25 -3.81 12.15
N ILE A 140 -5.85 -3.55 10.91
CA ILE A 140 -6.21 -4.36 9.75
C ILE A 140 -4.97 -4.89 9.08
N ASP A 141 -5.02 -6.16 8.71
CA ASP A 141 -4.11 -6.76 7.74
C ASP A 141 -4.76 -6.71 6.34
N PRO A 142 -4.34 -5.80 5.45
CA PRO A 142 -4.92 -5.70 4.11
C PRO A 142 -4.57 -6.90 3.23
N PHE A 143 -3.52 -7.65 3.57
CA PHE A 143 -3.12 -8.86 2.85
C PHE A 143 -4.06 -10.04 3.17
N ALA A 144 -4.44 -10.17 4.43
CA ALA A 144 -5.42 -11.17 4.87
C ALA A 144 -6.88 -10.68 4.78
N GLY A 145 -7.11 -9.37 4.55
CA GLY A 145 -8.43 -8.74 4.46
C GLY A 145 -9.23 -8.78 5.76
N ARG A 146 -8.55 -8.74 6.93
CA ARG A 146 -9.22 -8.89 8.23
C ARG A 146 -8.64 -8.03 9.34
N ALA A 147 -9.44 -7.82 10.38
CA ALA A 147 -8.99 -7.21 11.61
C ALA A 147 -8.00 -8.11 12.37
N LEU A 148 -7.07 -7.48 13.09
CA LEU A 148 -6.09 -8.14 13.93
C LEU A 148 -6.27 -7.74 15.40
N SER A 149 -6.27 -8.74 16.27
CA SER A 149 -6.08 -8.56 17.71
C SER A 149 -4.60 -8.33 18.04
N GLN A 150 -4.31 -7.92 19.27
CA GLN A 150 -2.94 -7.82 19.75
C GLN A 150 -2.20 -9.18 19.71
N SER A 151 -2.92 -10.27 19.99
CA SER A 151 -2.37 -11.64 19.90
C SER A 151 -2.07 -12.04 18.45
N ASP A 152 -2.88 -11.59 17.48
CA ASP A 152 -2.59 -11.80 16.04
C ASP A 152 -1.32 -11.05 15.65
N CYS A 153 -1.16 -9.79 16.07
CA CYS A 153 0.05 -9.00 15.81
C CYS A 153 1.30 -9.67 16.42
N GLN A 154 1.20 -10.17 17.65
CA GLN A 154 2.30 -10.91 18.28
C GLN A 154 2.66 -12.19 17.49
N THR A 155 1.66 -12.91 17.00
CA THR A 155 1.85 -14.10 16.17
C THR A 155 2.52 -13.77 14.85
N LEU A 156 2.01 -12.74 14.15
CA LEU A 156 2.56 -12.24 12.89
C LEU A 156 4.02 -11.77 13.06
N LEU A 157 4.34 -11.08 14.15
CA LEU A 157 5.70 -10.65 14.46
C LEU A 157 6.65 -11.84 14.60
N ARG A 158 6.23 -12.89 15.33
CA ARG A 158 7.03 -14.10 15.51
C ARG A 158 7.24 -14.87 14.21
N GLN A 159 6.25 -14.86 13.33
CA GLN A 159 6.39 -15.46 11.99
C GLN A 159 7.45 -14.75 11.15
N ASN A 160 7.55 -13.42 11.28
CA ASN A 160 8.46 -12.63 10.48
C ASN A 160 9.87 -12.50 11.06
N LEU A 161 10.01 -12.42 12.39
CA LEU A 161 11.29 -12.15 13.08
C LEU A 161 11.80 -13.35 13.89
N GLY A 162 10.99 -14.42 14.01
CA GLY A 162 11.34 -15.60 14.79
C GLY A 162 10.64 -15.67 16.16
N PRO A 163 10.63 -16.86 16.79
CA PRO A 163 9.79 -17.17 17.96
C PRO A 163 10.11 -16.34 19.21
N GLY A 164 11.32 -15.78 19.31
CA GLY A 164 11.74 -14.92 20.41
C GLY A 164 11.28 -13.47 20.31
N ALA A 165 10.66 -13.06 19.20
CA ALA A 165 10.24 -11.68 19.02
C ALA A 165 9.06 -11.34 19.94
N THR A 166 9.13 -10.16 20.56
CA THR A 166 8.08 -9.64 21.45
C THR A 166 7.47 -8.37 20.84
N LEU A 167 6.16 -8.30 20.82
CA LEU A 167 5.45 -7.12 20.32
C LEU A 167 5.62 -5.94 21.27
N GLU A 168 6.15 -4.84 20.76
CA GLU A 168 6.36 -3.59 21.44
C GLU A 168 5.49 -2.50 20.82
N ALA A 169 5.21 -1.43 21.57
CA ALA A 169 4.42 -0.29 21.07
C ALA A 169 5.02 0.33 19.79
N ALA A 170 6.35 0.38 19.70
CA ALA A 170 7.07 0.90 18.55
C ALA A 170 6.77 0.15 17.24
N HIS A 171 6.43 -1.14 17.29
CA HIS A 171 6.05 -1.92 16.12
C HIS A 171 4.68 -1.53 15.54
N LEU A 172 3.90 -0.79 16.32
CA LEU A 172 2.55 -0.34 15.97
C LEU A 172 2.47 1.17 15.77
N GLU A 173 3.59 1.90 15.76
CA GLU A 173 3.60 3.34 15.50
C GLU A 173 3.15 3.64 14.07
N PRO A 174 2.36 4.72 13.87
CA PRO A 174 1.97 5.17 12.54
C PRO A 174 3.20 5.51 11.69
N ALA A 175 3.22 5.04 10.48
CA ALA A 175 4.20 5.43 9.47
C ALA A 175 3.76 6.74 8.80
N ASN A 176 4.69 7.63 8.50
CA ASN A 176 4.44 8.79 7.67
C ASN A 176 4.27 8.40 6.18
N ARG A 177 3.80 9.33 5.34
CA ARG A 177 3.52 9.04 3.93
C ARG A 177 4.80 8.70 3.14
N ARG A 178 5.95 9.31 3.48
CA ARG A 178 7.24 8.96 2.86
C ARG A 178 7.68 7.55 3.20
N ASP A 179 7.48 7.12 4.45
CA ASP A 179 7.81 5.75 4.88
C ASP A 179 7.00 4.70 4.10
N LEU A 180 5.72 4.98 3.78
CA LEU A 180 4.90 4.12 2.93
C LEU A 180 5.51 3.99 1.52
N LEU A 181 5.85 5.11 0.91
CA LEU A 181 6.44 5.15 -0.42
C LEU A 181 7.83 4.50 -0.44
N MET A 182 8.66 4.77 0.57
CA MET A 182 9.95 4.12 0.76
C MET A 182 9.80 2.60 0.87
N ARG A 183 8.82 2.13 1.64
CA ARG A 183 8.53 0.69 1.77
C ARG A 183 8.08 0.07 0.45
N LEU A 184 7.26 0.77 -0.33
CA LEU A 184 6.85 0.32 -1.67
C LEU A 184 8.04 0.14 -2.59
N ILE A 185 8.91 1.15 -2.67
CA ILE A 185 10.12 1.12 -3.52
C ILE A 185 11.09 0.05 -3.04
N GLU A 186 11.25 -0.12 -1.72
CA GLU A 186 12.12 -1.16 -1.16
C GLU A 186 11.66 -2.57 -1.55
N ASN A 187 10.35 -2.83 -1.54
CA ASN A 187 9.81 -4.12 -2.01
C ASN A 187 10.07 -4.33 -3.51
N LEU A 188 9.88 -3.29 -4.33
CA LEU A 188 10.22 -3.33 -5.76
C LEU A 188 11.71 -3.65 -5.96
N LYS A 189 12.58 -2.93 -5.27
CA LYS A 189 14.04 -3.10 -5.33
C LYS A 189 14.45 -4.54 -4.98
N GLN A 190 13.89 -5.08 -3.89
CA GLN A 190 14.15 -6.46 -3.49
C GLN A 190 13.66 -7.48 -4.53
N GLY A 191 12.51 -7.25 -5.14
CA GLY A 191 11.98 -8.07 -6.24
C GLY A 191 12.94 -8.08 -7.43
N PHE A 192 13.38 -6.91 -7.89
CA PHE A 192 14.34 -6.79 -8.99
C PHE A 192 15.71 -7.37 -8.67
N TRP A 193 16.17 -7.20 -7.42
CA TRP A 193 17.43 -7.79 -6.98
C TRP A 193 17.40 -9.32 -7.06
N ARG A 194 16.32 -9.95 -6.59
CA ARG A 194 16.12 -11.41 -6.70
C ARG A 194 16.04 -11.88 -8.14
N ALA A 195 15.40 -11.09 -9.01
CA ALA A 195 15.29 -11.35 -10.45
C ALA A 195 16.58 -10.99 -11.24
N ARG A 196 17.63 -10.47 -10.58
CA ARG A 196 18.87 -9.96 -11.19
C ARG A 196 18.64 -8.86 -12.24
N ALA A 197 17.55 -8.10 -12.10
CA ALA A 197 17.21 -6.96 -12.95
C ALA A 197 17.89 -5.69 -12.40
N TRP A 198 19.22 -5.61 -12.55
CA TRP A 198 20.06 -4.61 -11.86
C TRP A 198 19.70 -3.17 -12.21
N GLN A 199 19.43 -2.89 -13.48
CA GLN A 199 19.03 -1.55 -13.93
C GLN A 199 17.73 -1.08 -13.27
N ALA A 200 16.75 -1.97 -13.16
CA ALA A 200 15.49 -1.67 -12.47
C ALA A 200 15.71 -1.48 -10.95
N ALA A 201 16.59 -2.27 -10.33
CA ALA A 201 16.95 -2.09 -8.92
C ALA A 201 17.69 -0.75 -8.68
N GLU A 202 18.55 -0.32 -9.62
CA GLU A 202 19.23 0.98 -9.57
C GLU A 202 18.22 2.14 -9.68
N LEU A 203 17.25 2.03 -10.59
CA LEU A 203 16.17 3.01 -10.71
C LEU A 203 15.38 3.16 -9.40
N CYS A 204 15.15 2.08 -8.65
CA CYS A 204 14.55 2.15 -7.31
C CYS A 204 15.41 2.99 -6.34
N LEU A 205 16.74 2.87 -6.37
CA LEU A 205 17.63 3.71 -5.54
C LEU A 205 17.53 5.19 -5.91
N GLU A 206 17.39 5.50 -7.19
CA GLU A 206 17.17 6.86 -7.65
C GLU A 206 15.80 7.41 -7.20
N GLN A 207 14.77 6.58 -7.22
CA GLN A 207 13.44 6.93 -6.72
C GLN A 207 13.46 7.19 -5.21
N GLN A 208 14.16 6.35 -4.43
CA GLN A 208 14.35 6.56 -2.98
C GLN A 208 15.03 7.89 -2.64
N ARG A 209 15.95 8.37 -3.48
CA ARG A 209 16.63 9.66 -3.30
C ARG A 209 15.72 10.88 -3.54
N LEU A 210 14.58 10.72 -4.18
CA LEU A 210 13.61 11.79 -4.38
C LEU A 210 12.72 12.01 -3.16
N LEU A 211 12.54 10.98 -2.34
CA LEU A 211 11.77 10.98 -1.10
C LEU A 211 12.60 11.45 0.08
#